data_f7a696fd43c9cd86b3cb83599387eed1
#
_entry.id   f7a696fd43c9cd86b3cb83599387eed1
#
_cell.length_a   1.000
_cell.length_b   1.000
_cell.length_c   1.000
_cell.angle_alpha   90.00
_cell.angle_beta   90.00
_cell.angle_gamma   90.00
#
_symmetry.space_group_name_H-M   'P 1'
#
loop_
_entity.id
_entity.type
_entity.pdbx_description
1 polymer ?
#
loop_
_entity_poly.entity_id
_entity_poly.type
_entity_poly.pdbx_seq_one_letter_code
_entity_poly.pdbx_strand_id
1 'polypeptide(L)'
;LQTTNNPAALFRGVLLHPANKQKRTIAQIDDATLGAWYELCETEGYAFNHVKEYVSSVWDTLADIAFAGRGSPALPYGKWSVDYDQADRVIQGHVTPRNSWGFKSEKQLINRPHAFKIIFNNEDKDYLEDEIFVYDDGYDVNTATVIERLEFKGITDADLVWKFGRYHIAQARLRPETYTVFMDFEHFTFRRNSLIVVSHDVPRWGDHWGRVKSLVVDGSNTIGLILDEEVTMDPGETDPYGIRFRMRDGSSLVVTIVNSGDTTDTVEFAGPIPTVDGPQVDDLFMFNLADSTAVELLCLGVRRQHDMVAEVTFVDYAPEIYDADTGAIPPYDSNINGRLFPLLLPTPIIESARGELYSDDFISGKINQRIIVTGSLPPDKNALSNRTIYVRYRVKDTLEPWTQVTFTDQQIVFNVPVEGIYEIQGKQTGSIQGLPGYYGLAESLWTSSVEVTVLSVIDIGLPAPSDIRGFYEMDANGNVSRIKLRLTVDISETIPSAVAL
;
A
#
# COMPACT_ATOMS: atom_id res chain seq x y z
N LEU A 1 -18.89 24.81 1.43
CA LEU A 1 -18.33 23.47 1.22
C LEU A 1 -16.81 23.64 1.21
N GLN A 2 -16.15 23.10 2.19
CA GLN A 2 -14.70 23.06 2.25
C GLN A 2 -14.25 21.71 1.65
N THR A 3 -13.20 21.71 0.86
CA THR A 3 -12.59 20.47 0.38
C THR A 3 -11.94 19.73 1.55
N THR A 4 -12.17 18.45 1.66
CA THR A 4 -11.61 17.61 2.72
C THR A 4 -11.37 16.20 2.16
N ASN A 5 -10.36 15.53 2.68
CA ASN A 5 -10.08 14.10 2.45
C ASN A 5 -10.32 13.26 3.72
N ASN A 6 -10.77 13.89 4.82
CA ASN A 6 -11.09 13.18 6.04
C ASN A 6 -12.27 12.22 5.85
N PRO A 7 -12.12 10.92 6.13
CA PRO A 7 -13.15 9.90 5.90
C PRO A 7 -14.48 10.21 6.59
N ALA A 8 -14.47 10.71 7.84
CA ALA A 8 -15.70 10.99 8.58
C ALA A 8 -16.49 12.15 7.97
N ALA A 9 -15.79 13.19 7.53
CA ALA A 9 -16.42 14.33 6.85
C ALA A 9 -17.02 13.91 5.50
N LEU A 10 -16.31 13.05 4.73
CA LEU A 10 -16.80 12.51 3.46
C LEU A 10 -17.98 11.58 3.66
N PHE A 11 -17.96 10.70 4.66
CA PHE A 11 -19.05 9.81 5.04
C PHE A 11 -20.35 10.62 5.32
N ARG A 12 -20.23 11.62 6.18
CA ARG A 12 -21.32 12.54 6.49
C ARG A 12 -21.77 13.31 5.25
N GLY A 13 -20.82 13.75 4.42
CA GLY A 13 -21.07 14.45 3.17
C GLY A 13 -21.93 13.63 2.20
N VAL A 14 -21.59 12.37 1.97
CA VAL A 14 -22.35 11.46 1.08
C VAL A 14 -23.80 11.28 1.55
N LEU A 15 -24.01 11.17 2.86
CA LEU A 15 -25.37 11.02 3.42
C LEU A 15 -26.25 12.26 3.21
N LEU A 16 -25.68 13.46 3.32
CA LEU A 16 -26.39 14.74 3.28
C LEU A 16 -26.43 15.37 1.88
N HIS A 17 -25.58 14.92 0.94
CA HIS A 17 -25.40 15.58 -0.35
C HIS A 17 -26.69 15.55 -1.20
N PRO A 18 -27.04 16.66 -1.85
CA PRO A 18 -28.25 16.72 -2.71
C PRO A 18 -28.26 15.74 -3.87
N ALA A 19 -27.10 15.31 -4.37
CA ALA A 19 -26.98 14.29 -5.42
C ALA A 19 -27.41 12.90 -4.96
N ASN A 20 -27.41 12.64 -3.65
CA ASN A 20 -27.95 11.41 -3.10
C ASN A 20 -29.48 11.44 -3.18
N LYS A 21 -30.05 10.59 -4.03
CA LYS A 21 -31.53 10.49 -4.21
C LYS A 21 -32.27 10.19 -2.90
N GLN A 22 -31.59 9.53 -1.95
CA GLN A 22 -32.11 9.19 -0.62
C GLN A 22 -31.34 9.93 0.47
N LYS A 23 -31.08 11.22 0.25
CA LYS A 23 -30.38 12.03 1.24
C LYS A 23 -31.02 11.91 2.63
N ARG A 24 -30.20 11.91 3.65
CA ARG A 24 -30.62 11.82 5.05
C ARG A 24 -30.76 13.23 5.63
N THR A 25 -31.51 13.32 6.73
CA THR A 25 -31.56 14.51 7.57
C THR A 25 -30.53 14.40 8.69
N ILE A 26 -30.13 15.52 9.29
CA ILE A 26 -29.20 15.53 10.42
C ILE A 26 -29.72 14.67 11.58
N ALA A 27 -31.02 14.66 11.83
CA ALA A 27 -31.65 13.85 12.88
C ALA A 27 -31.49 12.33 12.67
N GLN A 28 -31.24 11.89 11.44
CA GLN A 28 -31.01 10.49 11.08
C GLN A 28 -29.51 10.09 11.14
N ILE A 29 -28.64 10.99 11.57
CA ILE A 29 -27.20 10.78 11.64
C ILE A 29 -26.77 10.85 13.09
N ASP A 30 -25.85 10.00 13.47
CA ASP A 30 -25.16 10.02 14.78
C ASP A 30 -23.93 10.92 14.70
N ASP A 31 -24.19 12.23 14.75
CA ASP A 31 -23.14 13.25 14.63
C ASP A 31 -22.10 13.16 15.76
N ALA A 32 -22.45 12.64 16.94
CA ALA A 32 -21.52 12.50 18.05
C ALA A 32 -20.43 11.46 17.75
N THR A 33 -20.84 10.26 17.29
CA THR A 33 -19.90 9.20 16.92
C THR A 33 -19.08 9.60 15.70
N LEU A 34 -19.70 10.23 14.69
CA LEU A 34 -18.96 10.73 13.50
C LEU A 34 -17.97 11.83 13.88
N GLY A 35 -18.29 12.69 14.85
CA GLY A 35 -17.38 13.71 15.36
C GLY A 35 -16.14 13.10 16.05
N ALA A 36 -16.35 12.13 16.94
CA ALA A 36 -15.24 11.41 17.57
C ALA A 36 -14.36 10.67 16.54
N TRP A 37 -14.99 10.06 15.53
CA TRP A 37 -14.25 9.42 14.45
C TRP A 37 -13.52 10.42 13.54
N TYR A 38 -14.05 11.63 13.36
CA TYR A 38 -13.37 12.72 12.66
C TYR A 38 -12.05 13.07 13.36
N GLU A 39 -12.08 13.28 14.67
CA GLU A 39 -10.89 13.61 15.47
C GLU A 39 -9.84 12.47 15.41
N LEU A 40 -10.28 11.22 15.45
CA LEU A 40 -9.39 10.08 15.28
C LEU A 40 -8.73 10.09 13.90
N CYS A 41 -9.50 10.30 12.82
CA CYS A 41 -8.97 10.35 11.46
C CYS A 41 -7.95 11.49 11.26
N GLU A 42 -8.18 12.66 11.89
CA GLU A 42 -7.23 13.77 11.87
C GLU A 42 -5.94 13.43 12.63
N THR A 43 -6.07 12.82 13.80
CA THR A 43 -4.92 12.46 14.66
C THR A 43 -4.02 11.43 13.98
N GLU A 44 -4.62 10.40 13.37
CA GLU A 44 -3.90 9.31 12.70
C GLU A 44 -3.52 9.63 11.24
N GLY A 45 -4.03 10.74 10.70
CA GLY A 45 -3.77 11.15 9.32
C GLY A 45 -4.50 10.29 8.28
N TYR A 46 -5.64 9.69 8.64
CA TYR A 46 -6.42 8.88 7.69
C TYR A 46 -7.06 9.75 6.62
N ALA A 47 -6.91 9.34 5.37
CA ALA A 47 -7.41 10.07 4.22
C ALA A 47 -8.09 9.15 3.20
N PHE A 48 -9.11 9.69 2.52
CA PHE A 48 -9.81 9.00 1.44
C PHE A 48 -9.88 9.89 0.21
N ASN A 49 -9.29 9.43 -0.90
CA ASN A 49 -9.27 10.10 -2.20
C ASN A 49 -9.75 9.12 -3.28
N HIS A 50 -10.95 9.30 -3.81
CA HIS A 50 -11.47 8.39 -4.82
C HIS A 50 -12.45 9.08 -5.77
N VAL A 51 -12.34 8.79 -7.06
CA VAL A 51 -13.32 9.20 -8.08
C VAL A 51 -14.18 8.00 -8.43
N LYS A 52 -15.49 8.11 -8.20
CA LYS A 52 -16.45 7.04 -8.45
C LYS A 52 -17.21 7.33 -9.74
N GLU A 53 -16.84 6.66 -10.82
CA GLU A 53 -17.43 6.83 -12.16
C GLU A 53 -18.49 5.79 -12.52
N TYR A 54 -18.69 4.80 -11.64
CA TYR A 54 -19.64 3.70 -11.86
C TYR A 54 -20.81 3.74 -10.87
N VAL A 55 -21.92 3.13 -11.26
CA VAL A 55 -23.09 2.99 -10.39
C VAL A 55 -22.79 2.02 -9.25
N SER A 56 -22.87 2.51 -8.03
CA SER A 56 -22.72 1.71 -6.80
C SER A 56 -23.80 2.08 -5.80
N SER A 57 -24.05 1.21 -4.83
CA SER A 57 -24.95 1.54 -3.73
C SER A 57 -24.33 2.62 -2.83
N VAL A 58 -25.18 3.40 -2.15
CA VAL A 58 -24.70 4.35 -1.13
C VAL A 58 -23.96 3.61 -0.02
N TRP A 59 -24.46 2.42 0.36
CA TRP A 59 -23.82 1.58 1.37
C TRP A 59 -22.38 1.19 1.00
N ASP A 60 -22.15 0.73 -0.24
CA ASP A 60 -20.82 0.35 -0.71
C ASP A 60 -19.87 1.56 -0.73
N THR A 61 -20.40 2.74 -1.12
CA THR A 61 -19.61 3.98 -1.07
C THR A 61 -19.22 4.34 0.35
N LEU A 62 -20.15 4.22 1.30
CA LEU A 62 -19.88 4.47 2.71
C LEU A 62 -18.92 3.43 3.29
N ALA A 63 -18.99 2.18 2.84
CA ALA A 63 -18.07 1.12 3.25
C ALA A 63 -16.64 1.39 2.78
N ASP A 64 -16.47 1.81 1.50
CA ASP A 64 -15.15 2.20 0.97
C ASP A 64 -14.54 3.37 1.77
N ILE A 65 -15.37 4.41 2.08
CA ILE A 65 -14.93 5.56 2.88
C ILE A 65 -14.60 5.14 4.31
N ALA A 66 -15.45 4.33 4.94
CA ALA A 66 -15.26 3.91 6.31
C ALA A 66 -14.01 3.03 6.47
N PHE A 67 -13.72 2.17 5.48
CA PHE A 67 -12.50 1.37 5.46
C PHE A 67 -11.23 2.22 5.59
N ALA A 68 -11.16 3.36 4.88
CA ALA A 68 -10.02 4.27 4.96
C ALA A 68 -9.85 4.99 6.32
N GLY A 69 -10.83 4.87 7.22
CA GLY A 69 -10.74 5.34 8.59
C GLY A 69 -10.85 4.19 9.60
N ARG A 70 -10.48 2.96 9.25
CA ARG A 70 -10.58 1.74 10.08
C ARG A 70 -11.97 1.52 10.65
N GLY A 71 -12.99 1.84 9.86
CA GLY A 71 -14.38 1.74 10.29
C GLY A 71 -15.24 0.89 9.35
N SER A 72 -16.48 0.70 9.74
CA SER A 72 -17.53 0.09 8.93
C SER A 72 -18.85 0.84 9.13
N PRO A 73 -19.69 1.01 8.09
CA PRO A 73 -20.99 1.64 8.26
C PRO A 73 -21.85 0.90 9.26
N ALA A 74 -22.53 1.64 10.11
CA ALA A 74 -23.42 1.11 11.15
C ALA A 74 -24.75 1.87 11.17
N LEU A 75 -25.79 1.22 11.69
CA LEU A 75 -27.11 1.82 11.82
C LEU A 75 -27.71 1.60 13.23
N PRO A 76 -26.99 2.01 14.28
CA PRO A 76 -27.49 1.86 15.65
C PRO A 76 -28.75 2.69 15.86
N TYR A 77 -29.76 2.09 16.46
CA TYR A 77 -31.05 2.77 16.78
C TYR A 77 -31.69 3.51 15.58
N GLY A 78 -31.41 3.03 14.35
CA GLY A 78 -31.91 3.64 13.11
C GLY A 78 -31.21 4.92 12.67
N LYS A 79 -30.11 5.31 13.30
CA LYS A 79 -29.25 6.43 12.90
C LYS A 79 -28.03 5.93 12.14
N TRP A 80 -27.67 6.65 11.08
CA TRP A 80 -26.44 6.39 10.33
C TRP A 80 -25.22 6.77 11.17
N SER A 81 -24.34 5.82 11.38
CA SER A 81 -23.16 5.91 12.21
C SER A 81 -22.02 5.07 11.60
N VAL A 82 -20.91 5.00 12.30
CA VAL A 82 -19.76 4.17 11.97
C VAL A 82 -19.32 3.41 13.22
N ASP A 83 -19.00 2.12 13.06
CA ASP A 83 -18.28 1.36 14.04
C ASP A 83 -16.81 1.33 13.60
N TYR A 84 -15.94 2.07 14.31
CA TYR A 84 -14.53 2.19 13.97
C TYR A 84 -13.63 1.52 15.00
N ASP A 85 -12.44 1.12 14.60
CA ASP A 85 -11.47 0.44 15.44
C ASP A 85 -10.50 1.43 16.07
N GLN A 86 -10.31 1.32 17.39
CA GLN A 86 -9.41 2.18 18.18
C GLN A 86 -8.86 1.41 19.39
N ALA A 87 -7.71 1.82 19.90
CA ALA A 87 -7.06 1.18 21.05
C ALA A 87 -7.86 1.37 22.35
N ASP A 88 -8.22 2.62 22.67
CA ASP A 88 -8.92 2.93 23.93
C ASP A 88 -10.40 2.58 23.84
N ARG A 89 -10.80 1.55 24.60
CA ARG A 89 -12.18 1.05 24.61
C ARG A 89 -12.70 0.91 26.02
N VAL A 90 -13.97 1.24 26.17
CA VAL A 90 -14.69 0.96 27.40
C VAL A 90 -15.39 -0.40 27.28
N ILE A 91 -15.31 -1.21 28.30
CA ILE A 91 -16.03 -2.49 28.38
C ILE A 91 -17.54 -2.21 28.30
N GLN A 92 -18.20 -2.78 27.29
CA GLN A 92 -19.62 -2.56 27.00
C GLN A 92 -20.51 -3.71 27.49
N GLY A 93 -19.93 -4.84 27.85
CA GLY A 93 -20.71 -5.96 28.34
C GLY A 93 -19.89 -7.09 28.96
N HIS A 94 -20.60 -7.98 29.60
CA HIS A 94 -20.04 -9.13 30.28
C HIS A 94 -20.78 -10.38 29.82
N VAL A 95 -20.07 -11.41 29.44
CA VAL A 95 -20.61 -12.69 28.97
C VAL A 95 -20.13 -13.79 29.90
N THR A 96 -21.09 -14.51 30.45
CA THR A 96 -20.89 -15.66 31.37
C THR A 96 -21.84 -16.78 31.00
N PRO A 97 -21.65 -18.01 31.46
CA PRO A 97 -22.64 -19.08 31.28
C PRO A 97 -24.01 -18.80 31.91
N ARG A 98 -24.16 -17.75 32.72
CA ARG A 98 -25.45 -17.31 33.27
C ARG A 98 -26.32 -16.54 32.27
N ASN A 99 -25.71 -15.85 31.34
CA ASN A 99 -26.39 -15.02 30.34
C ASN A 99 -26.11 -15.42 28.90
N SER A 100 -25.39 -16.54 28.68
CA SER A 100 -25.07 -17.08 27.36
C SER A 100 -25.06 -18.60 27.39
N TRP A 101 -25.19 -19.20 26.21
CA TRP A 101 -25.11 -20.66 26.02
C TRP A 101 -24.53 -21.00 24.64
N GLY A 102 -24.21 -22.29 24.46
CA GLY A 102 -23.76 -22.81 23.15
C GLY A 102 -22.41 -22.28 22.71
N PHE A 103 -21.50 -22.08 23.68
CA PHE A 103 -20.13 -21.63 23.39
C PHE A 103 -19.45 -22.53 22.36
N LYS A 104 -18.85 -21.90 21.36
CA LYS A 104 -17.99 -22.55 20.34
C LYS A 104 -16.76 -21.69 20.14
N SER A 105 -15.63 -22.37 20.00
CA SER A 105 -14.39 -21.73 19.58
C SER A 105 -13.94 -22.40 18.28
N GLU A 106 -13.52 -21.59 17.31
CA GLU A 106 -13.03 -22.06 16.03
C GLU A 106 -11.70 -21.36 15.74
N LYS A 107 -10.64 -22.16 15.70
CA LYS A 107 -9.31 -21.70 15.32
C LYS A 107 -9.06 -22.03 13.86
N GLN A 108 -8.88 -21.02 13.08
CA GLN A 108 -8.51 -21.19 11.68
C GLN A 108 -7.02 -21.56 11.61
N LEU A 109 -6.75 -22.83 11.26
CA LEU A 109 -5.39 -23.32 10.97
C LEU A 109 -4.98 -22.92 9.55
N ILE A 110 -5.13 -21.67 9.21
CA ILE A 110 -4.73 -21.14 7.90
C ILE A 110 -3.22 -20.85 7.95
N ASN A 111 -2.53 -21.09 6.84
CA ASN A 111 -1.19 -20.56 6.65
C ASN A 111 -1.28 -19.04 6.72
N ARG A 112 -0.73 -18.47 7.79
CA ARG A 112 -0.75 -17.03 7.97
C ARG A 112 0.00 -16.35 6.83
N PRO A 113 -0.49 -15.23 6.31
CA PRO A 113 0.25 -14.48 5.31
C PRO A 113 1.57 -13.95 5.93
N HIS A 114 2.66 -14.17 5.23
CA HIS A 114 3.97 -13.61 5.58
C HIS A 114 4.09 -12.17 5.05
N ALA A 115 3.31 -11.85 4.02
CA ALA A 115 3.22 -10.51 3.46
C ALA A 115 1.87 -10.29 2.78
N PHE A 116 1.46 -9.04 2.70
CA PHE A 116 0.41 -8.59 1.81
C PHE A 116 1.02 -7.86 0.62
N LYS A 117 0.54 -8.23 -0.58
CA LYS A 117 0.73 -7.46 -1.80
C LYS A 117 -0.49 -6.57 -1.97
N ILE A 118 -0.35 -5.28 -1.68
CA ILE A 118 -1.45 -4.32 -1.68
C ILE A 118 -1.42 -3.51 -2.97
N ILE A 119 -2.56 -3.47 -3.65
CA ILE A 119 -2.76 -2.67 -4.86
C ILE A 119 -3.55 -1.43 -4.48
N PHE A 120 -3.09 -0.28 -4.95
CA PHE A 120 -3.70 1.01 -4.66
C PHE A 120 -3.44 2.02 -5.79
N ASN A 121 -4.11 3.16 -5.78
CA ASN A 121 -3.82 4.26 -6.70
C ASN A 121 -2.86 5.24 -6.02
N ASN A 122 -1.65 5.39 -6.56
CA ASN A 122 -0.61 6.19 -5.95
C ASN A 122 -0.71 7.67 -6.36
N GLU A 123 -0.90 8.57 -5.38
CA GLU A 123 -1.01 10.02 -5.64
C GLU A 123 0.28 10.65 -6.14
N ASP A 124 1.44 10.13 -5.74
CA ASP A 124 2.76 10.57 -6.23
C ASP A 124 3.01 10.18 -7.70
N LYS A 125 2.13 9.36 -8.28
CA LYS A 125 2.20 8.86 -9.65
C LYS A 125 0.93 9.14 -10.44
N ASP A 126 0.38 10.33 -10.27
CA ASP A 126 -0.84 10.75 -10.96
C ASP A 126 -2.03 9.79 -10.78
N TYR A 127 -2.15 9.17 -9.60
CA TYR A 127 -3.19 8.21 -9.23
C TYR A 127 -3.22 6.94 -10.10
N LEU A 128 -2.12 6.57 -10.71
CA LEU A 128 -2.01 5.30 -11.41
C LEU A 128 -1.97 4.14 -10.41
N GLU A 129 -2.44 2.98 -10.89
CA GLU A 129 -2.39 1.75 -10.10
C GLU A 129 -0.94 1.37 -9.79
N ASP A 130 -0.68 1.07 -8.54
CA ASP A 130 0.63 0.70 -8.02
C ASP A 130 0.51 -0.42 -6.99
N GLU A 131 1.62 -1.04 -6.60
CA GLU A 131 1.65 -2.11 -5.63
C GLU A 131 2.75 -1.93 -4.59
N ILE A 132 2.42 -2.28 -3.36
CA ILE A 132 3.38 -2.31 -2.25
C ILE A 132 3.34 -3.67 -1.55
N PHE A 133 4.52 -4.16 -1.13
CA PHE A 133 4.62 -5.34 -0.29
C PHE A 133 4.79 -4.92 1.17
N VAL A 134 3.92 -5.42 2.01
CA VAL A 134 3.96 -5.20 3.46
C VAL A 134 4.20 -6.53 4.14
N TYR A 135 5.34 -6.66 4.81
CA TYR A 135 5.78 -7.89 5.46
C TYR A 135 5.37 -7.92 6.93
N ASP A 136 5.07 -9.11 7.44
CA ASP A 136 4.90 -9.36 8.89
C ASP A 136 6.27 -9.33 9.59
N ASP A 137 6.24 -9.26 10.92
CA ASP A 137 7.45 -9.25 11.73
C ASP A 137 8.27 -10.53 11.51
N GLY A 138 9.57 -10.35 11.24
CA GLY A 138 10.49 -11.45 10.97
C GLY A 138 10.50 -11.95 9.52
N TYR A 139 9.72 -11.35 8.62
CA TYR A 139 9.71 -11.66 7.19
C TYR A 139 10.23 -10.52 6.34
N ASP A 140 10.82 -10.87 5.20
CA ASP A 140 11.33 -9.95 4.19
C ASP A 140 11.10 -10.49 2.77
N VAL A 141 11.61 -9.81 1.77
CA VAL A 141 11.52 -10.21 0.35
C VAL A 141 12.11 -11.61 0.07
N ASN A 142 13.04 -12.09 0.90
CA ASN A 142 13.72 -13.38 0.70
C ASN A 142 13.06 -14.51 1.48
N THR A 143 12.38 -14.20 2.58
CA THR A 143 11.83 -15.17 3.53
C THR A 143 10.32 -15.35 3.42
N ALA A 144 9.60 -14.37 2.87
CA ALA A 144 8.15 -14.45 2.69
C ALA A 144 7.77 -15.43 1.57
N THR A 145 7.06 -16.51 1.92
CA THR A 145 6.59 -17.53 0.98
C THR A 145 5.08 -17.56 0.79
N VAL A 146 4.32 -17.02 1.74
CA VAL A 146 2.86 -16.91 1.70
C VAL A 146 2.49 -15.44 1.54
N ILE A 147 2.05 -15.07 0.34
CA ILE A 147 1.71 -13.69 0.00
C ILE A 147 0.25 -13.64 -0.43
N GLU A 148 -0.54 -12.81 0.22
CA GLU A 148 -1.93 -12.56 -0.15
C GLU A 148 -2.07 -11.20 -0.83
N ARG A 149 -3.00 -11.11 -1.80
CA ARG A 149 -3.30 -9.88 -2.53
C ARG A 149 -4.47 -9.16 -1.90
N LEU A 150 -4.27 -7.88 -1.60
CA LEU A 150 -5.31 -6.96 -1.16
C LEU A 150 -5.42 -5.79 -2.14
N GLU A 151 -6.57 -5.13 -2.17
CA GLU A 151 -6.82 -3.90 -2.93
C GLU A 151 -7.38 -2.85 -1.99
N PHE A 152 -6.71 -1.70 -1.90
CA PHE A 152 -7.15 -0.58 -1.08
C PHE A 152 -7.70 0.54 -1.97
N LYS A 153 -9.02 0.74 -1.90
CA LYS A 153 -9.69 1.78 -2.66
C LYS A 153 -9.69 3.09 -1.90
N GLY A 154 -9.18 4.12 -2.55
CA GLY A 154 -9.23 5.48 -2.02
C GLY A 154 -8.17 5.82 -0.96
N ILE A 155 -7.29 4.90 -0.59
CA ILE A 155 -6.07 5.20 0.13
C ILE A 155 -4.98 5.39 -0.92
N THR A 156 -4.45 6.61 -1.06
CA THR A 156 -3.58 7.00 -2.19
C THR A 156 -2.15 7.29 -1.79
N ASP A 157 -1.90 7.51 -0.51
CA ASP A 157 -0.58 7.70 0.08
C ASP A 157 0.06 6.33 0.37
N ALA A 158 1.27 6.11 -0.13
CA ALA A 158 2.01 4.86 0.04
C ALA A 158 2.35 4.55 1.52
N ASP A 159 2.65 5.57 2.31
CA ASP A 159 2.95 5.43 3.73
C ASP A 159 1.71 4.99 4.50
N LEU A 160 0.56 5.56 4.17
CA LEU A 160 -0.72 5.18 4.76
C LEU A 160 -1.13 3.76 4.34
N VAL A 161 -0.91 3.38 3.07
CA VAL A 161 -1.12 2.01 2.59
C VAL A 161 -0.26 1.01 3.37
N TRP A 162 1.01 1.34 3.64
CA TRP A 162 1.89 0.52 4.45
C TRP A 162 1.35 0.34 5.88
N LYS A 163 0.96 1.42 6.56
CA LYS A 163 0.36 1.39 7.89
C LYS A 163 -0.88 0.48 7.95
N PHE A 164 -1.79 0.64 6.98
CA PHE A 164 -2.98 -0.22 6.91
C PHE A 164 -2.61 -1.69 6.65
N GLY A 165 -1.62 -1.94 5.81
CA GLY A 165 -1.09 -3.28 5.56
C GLY A 165 -0.54 -3.92 6.84
N ARG A 166 0.26 -3.19 7.62
CA ARG A 166 0.80 -3.64 8.91
C ARG A 166 -0.32 -3.95 9.91
N TYR A 167 -1.30 -3.07 10.03
CA TYR A 167 -2.46 -3.28 10.87
C TYR A 167 -3.23 -4.55 10.50
N HIS A 168 -3.51 -4.79 9.22
CA HIS A 168 -4.24 -5.98 8.79
C HIS A 168 -3.43 -7.27 8.95
N ILE A 169 -2.11 -7.26 8.72
CA ILE A 169 -1.29 -8.46 8.92
C ILE A 169 -1.17 -8.80 10.41
N ALA A 170 -1.08 -7.79 11.27
CA ALA A 170 -1.12 -7.99 12.71
C ALA A 170 -2.45 -8.57 13.19
N GLN A 171 -3.59 -8.15 12.61
CA GLN A 171 -4.90 -8.76 12.88
C GLN A 171 -4.91 -10.24 12.55
N ALA A 172 -4.38 -10.64 11.38
CA ALA A 172 -4.31 -12.05 10.98
C ALA A 172 -3.43 -12.88 11.92
N ARG A 173 -2.42 -12.27 12.51
CA ARG A 173 -1.51 -12.91 13.46
C ARG A 173 -2.10 -13.03 14.87
N LEU A 174 -2.70 -11.96 15.38
CA LEU A 174 -3.08 -11.82 16.78
C LEU A 174 -4.54 -12.16 17.07
N ARG A 175 -5.39 -12.31 16.03
CA ARG A 175 -6.80 -12.68 16.13
C ARG A 175 -7.13 -13.97 15.35
N PRO A 176 -6.42 -15.10 15.58
CA PRO A 176 -6.59 -16.33 14.82
C PRO A 176 -7.85 -17.12 15.21
N GLU A 177 -8.46 -16.82 16.34
CA GLU A 177 -9.61 -17.55 16.89
C GLU A 177 -10.87 -16.70 16.85
N THR A 178 -11.99 -17.38 16.58
CA THR A 178 -13.33 -16.82 16.68
C THR A 178 -14.12 -17.59 17.72
N TYR A 179 -14.86 -16.87 18.55
CA TYR A 179 -15.70 -17.43 19.60
C TYR A 179 -17.15 -17.05 19.34
N THR A 180 -18.05 -18.00 19.50
CA THR A 180 -19.47 -17.79 19.25
C THR A 180 -20.29 -18.24 20.44
N VAL A 181 -21.25 -17.43 20.83
CA VAL A 181 -22.24 -17.75 21.87
C VAL A 181 -23.64 -17.32 21.44
N PHE A 182 -24.66 -17.92 22.04
CA PHE A 182 -26.04 -17.45 21.94
C PHE A 182 -26.39 -16.66 23.20
N MET A 183 -27.13 -15.58 23.02
CA MET A 183 -27.57 -14.69 24.12
C MET A 183 -29.01 -14.21 23.90
N ASP A 184 -29.70 -13.92 24.99
CA ASP A 184 -30.98 -13.23 24.97
C ASP A 184 -30.79 -11.70 24.82
N PHE A 185 -31.68 -10.91 25.39
CA PHE A 185 -31.77 -9.45 25.22
C PHE A 185 -30.46 -8.68 25.42
N GLU A 186 -29.52 -9.19 26.18
CA GLU A 186 -28.28 -8.46 26.47
C GLU A 186 -27.44 -8.18 25.23
N HIS A 187 -27.61 -8.97 24.14
CA HIS A 187 -26.95 -8.70 22.86
C HIS A 187 -27.29 -7.33 22.25
N PHE A 188 -28.40 -6.68 22.64
CA PHE A 188 -28.76 -5.35 22.13
C PHE A 188 -27.78 -4.26 22.55
N THR A 189 -26.98 -4.49 23.59
CA THR A 189 -25.92 -3.55 24.01
C THR A 189 -24.66 -3.69 23.20
N PHE A 190 -24.51 -4.79 22.44
CA PHE A 190 -23.31 -5.08 21.67
C PHE A 190 -23.38 -4.55 20.26
N ARG A 191 -22.29 -4.03 19.79
CA ARG A 191 -22.05 -3.61 18.42
C ARG A 191 -20.76 -4.25 17.92
N ARG A 192 -20.56 -4.19 16.61
CA ARG A 192 -19.26 -4.51 16.06
C ARG A 192 -18.19 -3.65 16.72
N ASN A 193 -17.05 -4.23 17.03
CA ASN A 193 -15.95 -3.62 17.76
C ASN A 193 -16.26 -3.23 19.22
N SER A 194 -17.37 -3.66 19.83
CA SER A 194 -17.58 -3.53 21.28
C SER A 194 -16.58 -4.40 22.04
N LEU A 195 -15.93 -3.83 23.05
CA LEU A 195 -15.09 -4.58 23.97
C LEU A 195 -15.97 -5.27 25.01
N ILE A 196 -15.85 -6.58 25.09
CA ILE A 196 -16.66 -7.45 25.94
C ILE A 196 -15.73 -8.27 26.82
N VAL A 197 -16.11 -8.45 28.06
CA VAL A 197 -15.42 -9.34 29.00
C VAL A 197 -16.14 -10.68 29.04
N VAL A 198 -15.41 -11.76 28.82
CA VAL A 198 -15.96 -13.11 28.76
C VAL A 198 -15.32 -14.00 29.80
N SER A 199 -16.16 -14.64 30.64
CA SER A 199 -15.77 -15.73 31.53
C SER A 199 -16.56 -16.97 31.14
N HIS A 200 -15.89 -18.10 30.93
CA HIS A 200 -16.55 -19.33 30.52
C HIS A 200 -15.75 -20.56 30.92
N ASP A 201 -16.46 -21.61 31.36
CA ASP A 201 -15.89 -22.87 31.87
C ASP A 201 -15.18 -23.71 30.79
N VAL A 202 -15.70 -23.70 29.57
CA VAL A 202 -15.15 -24.53 28.46
C VAL A 202 -13.70 -24.18 28.16
N PRO A 203 -13.32 -22.90 27.91
CA PRO A 203 -11.93 -22.50 27.74
C PRO A 203 -11.20 -22.26 29.08
N ARG A 204 -11.88 -22.40 30.25
CA ARG A 204 -11.36 -22.04 31.57
C ARG A 204 -10.95 -20.59 31.70
N TRP A 205 -11.76 -19.71 31.15
CA TRP A 205 -11.63 -18.25 31.31
C TRP A 205 -12.39 -17.79 32.53
N GLY A 206 -11.72 -17.70 33.68
CA GLY A 206 -12.32 -17.55 34.98
C GLY A 206 -12.76 -18.91 35.56
N ASP A 207 -12.74 -19.00 36.90
CA ASP A 207 -13.06 -20.26 37.59
C ASP A 207 -14.52 -20.34 38.01
N HIS A 208 -15.08 -19.21 38.43
CA HIS A 208 -16.47 -19.14 38.91
C HIS A 208 -17.17 -17.87 38.43
N TRP A 209 -18.47 -17.97 38.26
CA TRP A 209 -19.35 -16.85 37.89
C TRP A 209 -20.74 -17.03 38.52
N GLY A 210 -21.43 -15.93 38.75
CA GLY A 210 -22.74 -15.94 39.33
C GLY A 210 -23.31 -14.56 39.51
N ARG A 211 -24.20 -14.42 40.52
CA ARG A 211 -24.80 -13.16 40.92
C ARG A 211 -24.55 -12.87 42.39
N VAL A 212 -24.49 -11.59 42.71
CA VAL A 212 -24.44 -11.11 44.09
C VAL A 212 -25.78 -11.39 44.77
N LYS A 213 -25.78 -12.22 45.81
CA LYS A 213 -26.95 -12.56 46.55
C LYS A 213 -27.27 -11.53 47.67
N SER A 214 -26.25 -11.05 48.36
CA SER A 214 -26.37 -9.98 49.35
C SER A 214 -25.06 -9.28 49.65
N LEU A 215 -25.13 -8.07 50.18
CA LEU A 215 -23.96 -7.28 50.55
C LEU A 215 -23.66 -7.48 52.04
N VAL A 216 -22.38 -7.53 52.38
CA VAL A 216 -21.91 -7.41 53.77
C VAL A 216 -21.43 -5.97 53.94
N VAL A 217 -22.13 -5.20 54.75
CA VAL A 217 -21.90 -3.75 54.90
C VAL A 217 -21.43 -3.40 56.29
N ASP A 218 -20.56 -2.41 56.40
CA ASP A 218 -20.15 -1.74 57.62
C ASP A 218 -20.31 -0.22 57.44
N GLY A 219 -21.29 0.34 58.13
CA GLY A 219 -21.67 1.75 57.98
C GLY A 219 -22.14 2.06 56.54
N SER A 220 -21.38 2.92 55.81
CA SER A 220 -21.66 3.31 54.45
C SER A 220 -20.82 2.52 53.40
N ASN A 221 -20.04 1.53 53.86
CA ASN A 221 -19.14 0.78 53.03
C ASN A 221 -19.56 -0.68 52.89
N THR A 222 -19.39 -1.25 51.71
CA THR A 222 -19.44 -2.69 51.50
C THR A 222 -18.05 -3.26 51.77
N ILE A 223 -17.97 -4.26 52.64
CA ILE A 223 -16.73 -4.92 53.05
C ILE A 223 -16.64 -6.35 52.56
N GLY A 224 -17.70 -6.88 51.96
CA GLY A 224 -17.76 -8.23 51.40
C GLY A 224 -19.11 -8.52 50.78
N LEU A 225 -19.28 -9.75 50.31
CA LEU A 225 -20.48 -10.20 49.62
C LEU A 225 -20.83 -11.64 49.99
N ILE A 226 -22.12 -11.96 49.84
CA ILE A 226 -22.57 -13.34 49.72
C ILE A 226 -22.95 -13.56 48.26
N LEU A 227 -22.40 -14.61 47.66
CA LEU A 227 -22.57 -15.00 46.26
C LEU A 227 -23.69 -16.05 46.15
N ASP A 228 -24.24 -16.23 44.96
CA ASP A 228 -25.21 -17.30 44.68
C ASP A 228 -24.52 -18.65 44.31
N GLU A 229 -23.21 -18.62 44.04
CA GLU A 229 -22.35 -19.77 43.82
C GLU A 229 -21.14 -19.75 44.75
N GLU A 230 -20.66 -20.92 45.15
CA GLU A 230 -19.44 -21.08 45.93
C GLU A 230 -18.21 -20.83 45.02
N VAL A 231 -17.22 -20.13 45.56
CA VAL A 231 -15.90 -19.93 44.91
C VAL A 231 -14.85 -20.69 45.71
N THR A 232 -13.88 -21.26 45.02
CA THR A 232 -12.78 -22.02 45.65
C THR A 232 -11.50 -21.24 45.60
N MET A 233 -10.83 -21.05 46.71
CA MET A 233 -9.54 -20.38 46.82
C MET A 233 -8.48 -21.35 47.30
N ASP A 234 -7.33 -21.39 46.65
CA ASP A 234 -6.19 -22.21 47.05
C ASP A 234 -5.42 -21.48 48.16
N PRO A 235 -5.23 -22.07 49.34
CA PRO A 235 -4.47 -21.47 50.43
C PRO A 235 -2.96 -21.30 50.06
N GLY A 236 -2.46 -22.00 49.06
CA GLY A 236 -1.09 -21.89 48.57
C GLY A 236 -0.89 -20.83 47.53
N GLU A 237 -1.95 -20.22 47.01
CA GLU A 237 -1.87 -19.19 45.99
C GLU A 237 -1.32 -17.87 46.55
N THR A 238 -0.31 -17.32 45.90
CA THR A 238 0.36 -16.06 46.28
C THR A 238 -0.18 -14.85 45.59
N ASP A 239 -0.76 -15.05 44.37
CA ASP A 239 -1.39 -13.97 43.65
C ASP A 239 -2.78 -13.66 44.23
N PRO A 240 -3.18 -12.39 44.28
CA PRO A 240 -4.44 -12.02 44.88
C PRO A 240 -5.63 -12.51 44.02
N TYR A 241 -6.63 -13.10 44.68
CA TYR A 241 -7.91 -13.36 44.05
C TYR A 241 -8.69 -12.06 43.83
N GLY A 242 -9.50 -12.03 42.79
CA GLY A 242 -10.35 -10.90 42.44
C GLY A 242 -11.72 -11.30 41.94
N ILE A 243 -12.64 -10.39 42.11
CA ILE A 243 -13.98 -10.50 41.52
C ILE A 243 -14.21 -9.31 40.62
N ARG A 244 -14.60 -9.61 39.36
CA ARG A 244 -15.03 -8.60 38.41
C ARG A 244 -16.55 -8.54 38.39
N PHE A 245 -17.09 -7.33 38.55
CA PHE A 245 -18.53 -7.09 38.53
C PHE A 245 -18.94 -6.35 37.25
N ARG A 246 -20.13 -6.70 36.77
CA ARG A 246 -20.86 -5.87 35.81
C ARG A 246 -21.75 -4.93 36.58
N MET A 247 -21.44 -3.66 36.56
CA MET A 247 -22.21 -2.62 37.24
C MET A 247 -23.50 -2.29 36.46
N ARG A 248 -24.48 -1.68 37.15
CA ARG A 248 -25.78 -1.31 36.54
C ARG A 248 -25.69 -0.29 35.41
N ASP A 249 -24.66 0.56 35.41
CA ASP A 249 -24.39 1.51 34.36
C ASP A 249 -23.68 0.86 33.15
N GLY A 250 -23.39 -0.44 33.21
CA GLY A 250 -22.67 -1.22 32.20
C GLY A 250 -21.15 -1.20 32.36
N SER A 251 -20.62 -0.44 33.30
CA SER A 251 -19.18 -0.42 33.60
C SER A 251 -18.72 -1.72 34.26
N SER A 252 -17.40 -1.90 34.33
CA SER A 252 -16.75 -3.04 34.97
C SER A 252 -15.95 -2.59 36.17
N LEU A 253 -16.14 -3.25 37.28
CA LEU A 253 -15.39 -3.02 38.54
C LEU A 253 -14.66 -4.31 38.90
N VAL A 254 -13.36 -4.25 39.14
CA VAL A 254 -12.57 -5.37 39.69
C VAL A 254 -12.23 -5.06 41.14
N VAL A 255 -12.51 -6.00 42.02
CA VAL A 255 -12.27 -5.87 43.46
C VAL A 255 -11.38 -7.03 43.89
N THR A 256 -10.27 -6.72 44.54
CA THR A 256 -9.41 -7.72 45.17
C THR A 256 -10.08 -8.23 46.45
N ILE A 257 -10.06 -9.53 46.68
CA ILE A 257 -10.63 -10.19 47.84
C ILE A 257 -9.57 -10.83 48.72
N VAL A 258 -9.93 -11.08 49.96
CA VAL A 258 -9.09 -11.81 50.93
C VAL A 258 -9.13 -13.30 50.58
N ASN A 259 -7.95 -13.93 50.45
CA ASN A 259 -7.86 -15.38 50.24
C ASN A 259 -8.24 -16.11 51.54
N SER A 260 -9.41 -16.76 51.55
CA SER A 260 -9.86 -17.57 52.69
C SER A 260 -9.23 -18.95 52.74
N GLY A 261 -8.62 -19.41 51.62
CA GLY A 261 -8.06 -20.76 51.51
C GLY A 261 -9.08 -21.89 51.47
N ASP A 262 -10.37 -21.57 51.29
CA ASP A 262 -11.49 -22.51 51.38
C ASP A 262 -12.45 -22.32 50.17
N THR A 263 -13.40 -23.24 50.07
CA THR A 263 -14.58 -23.09 49.21
C THR A 263 -15.68 -22.37 50.02
N THR A 264 -16.13 -21.23 49.53
CA THR A 264 -17.10 -20.37 50.26
C THR A 264 -18.00 -19.60 49.31
N ASP A 265 -19.24 -19.32 49.75
CA ASP A 265 -20.15 -18.35 49.11
C ASP A 265 -19.98 -16.92 49.64
N THR A 266 -19.21 -16.77 50.69
CA THR A 266 -19.01 -15.47 51.38
C THR A 266 -17.59 -15.00 51.18
N VAL A 267 -17.41 -13.85 50.53
CA VAL A 267 -16.10 -13.25 50.21
C VAL A 267 -15.93 -11.93 50.96
N GLU A 268 -14.74 -11.68 51.44
CA GLU A 268 -14.35 -10.43 52.07
C GLU A 268 -13.46 -9.61 51.12
N PHE A 269 -13.72 -8.32 50.99
CA PHE A 269 -12.90 -7.42 50.19
C PHE A 269 -11.59 -7.10 50.90
N ALA A 270 -10.50 -6.98 50.15
CA ALA A 270 -9.21 -6.55 50.67
C ALA A 270 -9.24 -5.11 51.23
N GLY A 271 -10.23 -4.33 50.85
CA GLY A 271 -10.49 -2.99 51.34
C GLY A 271 -11.97 -2.58 51.20
N PRO A 272 -12.49 -1.70 52.06
CA PRO A 272 -13.88 -1.27 52.02
C PRO A 272 -14.14 -0.41 50.77
N ILE A 273 -15.31 -0.59 50.15
CA ILE A 273 -15.78 0.18 49.01
C ILE A 273 -17.05 0.93 49.40
N PRO A 274 -17.22 2.24 49.08
CA PRO A 274 -18.48 2.93 49.30
C PRO A 274 -19.64 2.14 48.66
N THR A 275 -20.69 1.85 49.39
CA THR A 275 -21.80 1.02 48.88
C THR A 275 -22.48 1.63 47.66
N VAL A 276 -22.41 2.95 47.50
CA VAL A 276 -22.97 3.65 46.33
C VAL A 276 -22.15 3.42 45.05
N ASP A 277 -20.85 3.18 45.18
CA ASP A 277 -19.90 2.97 44.07
C ASP A 277 -19.56 1.48 43.89
N GLY A 278 -20.05 0.62 44.81
CA GLY A 278 -19.78 -0.82 44.81
C GLY A 278 -20.85 -1.65 44.11
N PRO A 279 -20.60 -2.97 43.99
CA PRO A 279 -21.56 -3.91 43.41
C PRO A 279 -22.87 -3.92 44.20
N GLN A 280 -23.96 -4.22 43.52
CA GLN A 280 -25.30 -4.31 44.06
C GLN A 280 -25.83 -5.75 43.97
N VAL A 281 -26.90 -6.03 44.74
CA VAL A 281 -27.60 -7.31 44.65
C VAL A 281 -28.08 -7.56 43.21
N ASP A 282 -27.93 -8.78 42.71
CA ASP A 282 -28.19 -9.27 41.36
C ASP A 282 -27.16 -8.85 40.29
N ASP A 283 -26.12 -8.08 40.62
CA ASP A 283 -25.03 -7.82 39.67
C ASP A 283 -24.32 -9.13 39.35
N LEU A 284 -23.93 -9.28 38.06
CA LEU A 284 -23.12 -10.41 37.60
C LEU A 284 -21.70 -10.29 38.12
N PHE A 285 -21.14 -11.42 38.56
CA PHE A 285 -19.74 -11.49 38.93
C PHE A 285 -18.98 -12.57 38.15
N MET A 286 -17.67 -12.39 38.04
CA MET A 286 -16.68 -13.32 37.53
C MET A 286 -15.52 -13.38 38.52
N PHE A 287 -15.14 -14.58 38.93
CA PHE A 287 -14.12 -14.81 39.93
C PHE A 287 -12.92 -15.57 39.34
N ASN A 288 -11.73 -15.13 39.70
CA ASN A 288 -10.45 -15.82 39.48
C ASN A 288 -9.34 -15.02 40.20
N LEU A 289 -8.07 -15.28 39.83
CA LEU A 289 -6.96 -14.35 40.18
C LEU A 289 -7.28 -12.96 39.61
N ALA A 290 -6.90 -11.92 40.34
CA ALA A 290 -7.31 -10.54 40.05
C ALA A 290 -6.98 -10.09 38.62
N ASP A 291 -5.84 -10.54 38.10
CA ASP A 291 -5.38 -10.21 36.73
C ASP A 291 -5.96 -11.11 35.64
N SER A 292 -6.67 -12.19 35.98
CA SER A 292 -7.24 -13.17 35.06
C SER A 292 -8.70 -13.54 35.31
N THR A 293 -9.48 -12.62 35.88
CA THR A 293 -10.90 -12.84 36.18
C THR A 293 -11.74 -13.15 34.92
N ALA A 294 -11.29 -12.72 33.75
CA ALA A 294 -11.99 -12.94 32.49
C ALA A 294 -11.07 -12.52 31.32
N VAL A 295 -11.43 -12.92 30.10
CA VAL A 295 -10.73 -12.55 28.87
C VAL A 295 -11.48 -11.42 28.17
N GLU A 296 -10.73 -10.47 27.64
CA GLU A 296 -11.27 -9.36 26.86
C GLU A 296 -11.37 -9.76 25.39
N LEU A 297 -12.55 -9.67 24.82
CA LEU A 297 -12.85 -9.99 23.44
C LEU A 297 -13.52 -8.82 22.73
N LEU A 298 -13.34 -8.73 21.42
CA LEU A 298 -14.07 -7.80 20.56
C LEU A 298 -15.24 -8.47 19.88
N CYS A 299 -16.41 -7.85 19.93
CA CYS A 299 -17.56 -8.29 19.16
C CYS A 299 -17.32 -8.08 17.66
N LEU A 300 -17.24 -9.17 16.89
CA LEU A 300 -17.13 -9.14 15.44
C LEU A 300 -18.48 -8.90 14.78
N GLY A 301 -19.55 -9.44 15.33
CA GLY A 301 -20.89 -9.28 14.82
C GLY A 301 -21.97 -9.94 15.66
N VAL A 302 -23.20 -9.47 15.45
CA VAL A 302 -24.41 -9.96 16.12
C VAL A 302 -25.39 -10.41 15.07
N ARG A 303 -25.69 -11.70 15.00
CA ARG A 303 -26.64 -12.30 14.07
C ARG A 303 -27.91 -12.67 14.80
N ARG A 304 -28.98 -11.92 14.57
CA ARG A 304 -30.29 -12.20 15.16
C ARG A 304 -30.85 -13.53 14.68
N GLN A 305 -31.36 -14.28 15.62
CA GLN A 305 -32.07 -15.55 15.44
C GLN A 305 -33.57 -15.37 15.75
N HIS A 306 -34.22 -16.44 16.20
CA HIS A 306 -35.62 -16.42 16.61
C HIS A 306 -35.76 -15.95 18.07
N ASP A 307 -36.94 -15.47 18.40
CA ASP A 307 -37.36 -15.22 19.82
C ASP A 307 -36.43 -14.32 20.64
N MET A 308 -35.92 -13.22 20.03
CA MET A 308 -35.03 -12.27 20.65
C MET A 308 -33.62 -12.81 20.99
N VAL A 309 -33.30 -14.01 20.57
CA VAL A 309 -32.00 -14.61 20.71
C VAL A 309 -31.08 -14.10 19.57
N ALA A 310 -29.83 -13.87 19.87
CA ALA A 310 -28.80 -13.65 18.87
C ALA A 310 -27.59 -14.54 19.07
N GLU A 311 -26.99 -14.87 17.97
CA GLU A 311 -25.65 -15.46 17.87
C GLU A 311 -24.64 -14.30 17.82
N VAL A 312 -23.76 -14.26 18.81
CA VAL A 312 -22.73 -13.23 18.91
C VAL A 312 -21.38 -13.86 18.67
N THR A 313 -20.61 -13.29 17.76
CA THR A 313 -19.27 -13.76 17.41
C THR A 313 -18.25 -12.76 17.96
N PHE A 314 -17.20 -13.28 18.58
CA PHE A 314 -16.10 -12.52 19.16
C PHE A 314 -14.76 -12.96 18.57
N VAL A 315 -13.78 -12.08 18.70
CA VAL A 315 -12.35 -12.34 18.43
C VAL A 315 -11.52 -11.80 19.59
N ASP A 316 -10.28 -12.24 19.70
CA ASP A 316 -9.38 -11.75 20.74
C ASP A 316 -9.20 -10.23 20.67
N TYR A 317 -9.23 -9.56 21.81
CA TYR A 317 -8.78 -8.20 21.93
C TYR A 317 -7.26 -8.21 22.12
N ALA A 318 -6.54 -7.77 21.09
CA ALA A 318 -5.09 -7.71 21.09
C ALA A 318 -4.68 -6.25 20.83
N PRO A 319 -4.41 -5.46 21.88
CA PRO A 319 -4.04 -4.06 21.72
C PRO A 319 -2.72 -3.85 20.99
N GLU A 320 -1.83 -4.85 20.94
CA GLU A 320 -0.57 -4.83 20.20
C GLU A 320 -0.76 -4.64 18.68
N ILE A 321 -1.98 -4.85 18.18
CA ILE A 321 -2.33 -4.59 16.78
C ILE A 321 -2.17 -3.10 16.44
N TYR A 322 -2.46 -2.22 17.39
CA TYR A 322 -2.38 -0.77 17.20
C TYR A 322 -0.94 -0.24 17.24
N ASP A 323 0.00 -1.04 17.74
CA ASP A 323 1.43 -0.73 17.72
C ASP A 323 2.10 -1.21 16.43
N ALA A 324 1.47 -2.12 15.68
CA ALA A 324 2.06 -2.78 14.51
C ALA A 324 2.34 -1.83 13.34
N ASP A 325 1.65 -0.71 13.24
CA ASP A 325 1.80 0.30 12.21
C ASP A 325 2.67 1.50 12.65
N THR A 326 3.22 1.42 13.86
CA THR A 326 4.16 2.41 14.39
C THR A 326 5.59 2.09 13.94
N GLY A 327 6.48 3.09 13.99
CA GLY A 327 7.89 2.91 13.67
C GLY A 327 8.29 3.50 12.32
N ALA A 328 9.51 3.12 11.86
CA ALA A 328 10.05 3.64 10.61
C ALA A 328 9.37 2.95 9.41
N ILE A 329 8.73 3.75 8.57
CA ILE A 329 8.15 3.26 7.32
C ILE A 329 9.31 3.01 6.34
N PRO A 330 9.41 1.81 5.74
CA PRO A 330 10.43 1.54 4.73
C PRO A 330 10.26 2.46 3.54
N PRO A 331 11.36 2.97 2.94
CA PRO A 331 11.26 3.79 1.75
C PRO A 331 10.54 3.01 0.65
N TYR A 332 9.48 3.60 0.12
CA TYR A 332 8.69 2.98 -0.92
C TYR A 332 9.39 3.08 -2.27
N ASP A 333 9.60 1.94 -2.92
CA ASP A 333 10.09 1.85 -4.30
C ASP A 333 9.16 0.94 -5.12
N SER A 334 8.45 1.53 -6.07
CA SER A 334 7.48 0.82 -6.88
C SER A 334 8.14 -0.04 -7.95
N ASN A 335 7.73 -1.29 -8.00
CA ASN A 335 8.20 -2.26 -8.99
C ASN A 335 7.38 -2.28 -10.29
N ILE A 336 6.11 -1.86 -10.25
CA ILE A 336 5.19 -1.91 -11.41
C ILE A 336 5.34 -0.68 -12.27
N ASN A 337 5.28 0.47 -11.67
CA ASN A 337 5.35 1.74 -12.36
C ASN A 337 6.74 2.32 -12.15
N GLY A 338 7.74 1.80 -12.85
CA GLY A 338 9.03 2.48 -12.95
C GLY A 338 8.77 3.96 -13.18
N ARG A 339 9.45 4.84 -12.46
CA ARG A 339 9.27 6.30 -12.40
C ARG A 339 8.64 6.87 -13.66
N LEU A 340 7.37 7.29 -13.56
CA LEU A 340 6.62 7.74 -14.71
C LEU A 340 7.06 9.12 -15.22
N PHE A 341 7.87 9.89 -14.48
CA PHE A 341 8.25 11.18 -15.01
C PHE A 341 9.39 11.91 -14.32
N PRO A 342 10.20 12.50 -15.18
CA PRO A 342 10.37 12.14 -16.58
C PRO A 342 11.10 10.81 -16.69
N LEU A 343 10.62 9.89 -17.49
CA LEU A 343 11.36 8.67 -17.82
C LEU A 343 12.61 9.11 -18.57
N LEU A 344 13.67 9.34 -17.83
CA LEU A 344 14.95 9.68 -18.41
C LEU A 344 15.50 8.39 -18.98
N LEU A 345 15.33 8.23 -20.29
CA LEU A 345 15.91 7.09 -20.99
C LEU A 345 17.44 7.17 -20.86
N PRO A 346 18.13 6.02 -20.79
CA PRO A 346 19.58 6.03 -20.89
C PRO A 346 19.98 6.65 -22.21
N THR A 347 21.11 7.37 -22.26
CA THR A 347 21.61 7.96 -23.49
C THR A 347 22.00 6.88 -24.48
N PRO A 348 21.78 7.07 -25.80
CA PRO A 348 22.27 6.14 -26.80
C PRO A 348 23.81 6.10 -26.77
N ILE A 349 24.38 5.01 -27.23
CA ILE A 349 25.83 4.86 -27.34
C ILE A 349 26.24 5.23 -28.76
N ILE A 350 27.07 6.25 -28.92
CA ILE A 350 27.74 6.54 -30.21
C ILE A 350 29.00 5.69 -30.26
N GLU A 351 28.96 4.63 -31.05
CA GLU A 351 30.06 3.68 -31.16
C GLU A 351 31.20 4.23 -32.03
N SER A 352 30.84 4.88 -33.13
CA SER A 352 31.79 5.55 -33.97
C SER A 352 31.15 6.73 -34.72
N ALA A 353 31.95 7.72 -35.02
CA ALA A 353 31.58 8.79 -35.95
C ALA A 353 32.79 9.15 -36.78
N ARG A 354 32.61 9.23 -38.13
CA ARG A 354 33.69 9.52 -39.03
C ARG A 354 33.24 10.40 -40.18
N GLY A 355 34.12 11.28 -40.62
CA GLY A 355 33.96 12.05 -41.87
C GLY A 355 34.39 11.23 -43.07
N GLU A 356 33.66 11.34 -44.14
CA GLU A 356 33.98 10.68 -45.39
C GLU A 356 33.71 11.59 -46.58
N LEU A 357 34.59 11.49 -47.60
CA LEU A 357 34.39 12.12 -48.88
C LEU A 357 33.73 11.11 -49.84
N TYR A 358 32.73 11.53 -50.56
CA TYR A 358 32.06 10.67 -51.53
C TYR A 358 31.63 11.43 -52.79
N SER A 359 31.41 10.73 -53.86
CA SER A 359 30.89 11.31 -55.09
C SER A 359 29.53 10.70 -55.41
N ASP A 360 28.53 11.56 -55.58
CA ASP A 360 27.17 11.12 -55.97
C ASP A 360 27.06 10.80 -57.46
N ASP A 361 27.90 11.41 -58.28
CA ASP A 361 27.82 11.26 -59.71
C ASP A 361 29.22 11.06 -60.33
N PHE A 362 29.36 9.93 -60.94
CA PHE A 362 30.62 9.53 -61.60
C PHE A 362 30.99 10.45 -62.82
N ILE A 363 29.99 11.17 -63.34
CA ILE A 363 30.17 12.01 -64.56
C ILE A 363 30.55 13.44 -64.21
N SER A 364 30.03 13.96 -63.08
CA SER A 364 30.25 15.36 -62.72
C SER A 364 31.52 15.60 -61.89
N GLY A 365 32.13 14.55 -61.34
CA GLY A 365 33.36 14.64 -60.53
C GLY A 365 33.18 15.47 -59.25
N LYS A 366 31.93 15.79 -58.84
CA LYS A 366 31.68 16.59 -57.67
C LYS A 366 31.83 15.69 -56.43
N ILE A 367 32.78 16.04 -55.58
CA ILE A 367 33.03 15.39 -54.33
C ILE A 367 32.26 16.12 -53.24
N ASN A 368 31.46 15.39 -52.49
CA ASN A 368 30.68 15.87 -51.37
C ASN A 368 31.27 15.31 -50.05
N GLN A 369 30.94 15.97 -48.97
CA GLN A 369 31.37 15.63 -47.62
C GLN A 369 30.19 15.07 -46.84
N ARG A 370 30.40 13.96 -46.11
CA ARG A 370 29.39 13.38 -45.25
C ARG A 370 29.98 12.89 -43.94
N ILE A 371 29.14 12.80 -42.97
CA ILE A 371 29.44 12.17 -41.68
C ILE A 371 28.63 10.90 -41.57
N ILE A 372 29.29 9.83 -41.13
CA ILE A 372 28.70 8.54 -40.83
C ILE A 372 28.79 8.35 -39.35
N VAL A 373 27.65 8.18 -38.70
CA VAL A 373 27.53 7.91 -37.24
C VAL A 373 26.95 6.52 -37.07
N THR A 374 27.64 5.68 -36.32
CA THR A 374 27.15 4.38 -35.94
C THR A 374 26.84 4.43 -34.43
N GLY A 375 25.67 3.99 -34.06
CA GLY A 375 25.26 4.00 -32.67
C GLY A 375 24.38 2.81 -32.29
N SER A 376 24.33 2.48 -31.05
CA SER A 376 23.45 1.45 -30.50
C SER A 376 22.57 1.99 -29.39
N LEU A 377 21.43 1.34 -29.24
CA LEU A 377 20.51 1.62 -28.14
C LEU A 377 20.84 0.71 -26.96
N PRO A 378 21.02 1.26 -25.78
CA PRO A 378 21.21 0.44 -24.60
C PRO A 378 20.02 -0.49 -24.38
N PRO A 379 20.23 -1.66 -23.74
CA PRO A 379 19.15 -2.58 -23.42
C PRO A 379 18.08 -1.86 -22.60
N ASP A 380 16.83 -2.03 -22.99
CA ASP A 380 15.71 -1.42 -22.33
C ASP A 380 14.93 -2.47 -21.56
N LYS A 381 14.75 -2.22 -20.23
CA LYS A 381 13.95 -3.08 -19.35
C LYS A 381 12.43 -2.83 -19.51
N ASN A 382 12.04 -1.72 -20.14
CA ASN A 382 10.66 -1.23 -20.15
C ASN A 382 9.92 -1.50 -21.48
N ALA A 383 10.46 -2.33 -22.38
CA ALA A 383 9.84 -2.72 -23.66
C ALA A 383 9.26 -1.54 -24.45
N LEU A 384 10.04 -0.45 -24.60
CA LEU A 384 9.64 0.70 -25.39
C LEU A 384 9.45 0.30 -26.86
N SER A 385 8.34 0.73 -27.44
CA SER A 385 8.10 0.62 -28.88
C SER A 385 8.51 1.90 -29.60
N ASN A 386 8.74 1.80 -30.92
CA ASN A 386 9.05 2.95 -31.77
C ASN A 386 10.23 3.80 -31.26
N ARG A 387 11.32 3.14 -30.87
CA ARG A 387 12.53 3.84 -30.46
C ARG A 387 13.16 4.53 -31.64
N THR A 388 13.42 5.82 -31.51
CA THR A 388 14.04 6.66 -32.55
C THR A 388 15.27 7.33 -31.94
N ILE A 389 16.36 7.34 -32.69
CA ILE A 389 17.56 8.08 -32.34
C ILE A 389 17.58 9.38 -33.09
N TYR A 390 17.85 10.45 -32.38
CA TYR A 390 18.15 11.77 -32.94
C TYR A 390 19.64 12.02 -32.80
N VAL A 391 20.26 12.50 -33.86
CA VAL A 391 21.61 13.00 -33.82
C VAL A 391 21.58 14.48 -34.16
N ARG A 392 22.29 15.28 -33.41
CA ARG A 392 22.51 16.68 -33.71
C ARG A 392 23.99 16.93 -33.91
N TYR A 393 24.30 17.86 -34.81
CA TYR A 393 25.66 18.24 -35.10
C TYR A 393 25.80 19.74 -35.29
N ARG A 394 26.99 20.29 -35.08
CA ARG A 394 27.40 21.64 -35.43
C ARG A 394 28.89 21.68 -35.63
N VAL A 395 29.39 22.76 -36.27
CA VAL A 395 30.82 23.02 -36.37
C VAL A 395 31.34 23.38 -34.98
N LYS A 396 32.44 22.75 -34.56
CA LYS A 396 33.04 22.98 -33.24
C LYS A 396 33.45 24.43 -33.07
N ASP A 397 33.33 24.94 -31.83
CA ASP A 397 33.71 26.30 -31.41
C ASP A 397 32.97 27.41 -32.19
N THR A 398 31.81 27.13 -32.76
CA THR A 398 30.94 28.12 -33.40
C THR A 398 29.68 28.35 -32.59
N LEU A 399 29.06 29.54 -32.74
CA LEU A 399 27.75 29.86 -32.19
C LEU A 399 26.58 29.41 -33.08
N GLU A 400 26.87 28.61 -34.10
CA GLU A 400 25.84 28.10 -34.99
C GLU A 400 24.83 27.20 -34.23
N PRO A 401 23.54 27.26 -34.63
CA PRO A 401 22.53 26.39 -34.01
C PRO A 401 22.81 24.93 -34.38
N TRP A 402 22.46 24.03 -33.43
CA TRP A 402 22.53 22.60 -33.69
C TRP A 402 21.59 22.20 -34.81
N THR A 403 22.11 21.47 -35.81
CA THR A 403 21.30 20.82 -36.84
C THR A 403 20.96 19.41 -36.39
N GLN A 404 19.67 19.05 -36.41
CA GLN A 404 19.20 17.74 -35.96
C GLN A 404 18.81 16.86 -37.14
N VAL A 405 19.20 15.58 -37.06
CA VAL A 405 18.85 14.53 -38.02
C VAL A 405 18.26 13.34 -37.27
N THR A 406 17.22 12.74 -37.84
CA THR A 406 16.51 11.61 -37.24
C THR A 406 16.88 10.33 -37.96
N PHE A 407 17.06 9.21 -37.21
CA PHE A 407 17.25 7.91 -37.84
C PHE A 407 16.65 6.76 -37.03
N THR A 408 16.32 5.69 -37.71
CA THR A 408 15.71 4.50 -37.11
C THR A 408 16.62 3.28 -37.10
N ASP A 409 17.72 3.34 -37.89
CA ASP A 409 18.68 2.24 -38.03
C ASP A 409 19.93 2.42 -37.14
N GLN A 410 20.82 1.42 -37.12
CA GLN A 410 22.07 1.46 -36.37
C GLN A 410 23.12 2.41 -36.93
N GLN A 411 22.96 2.87 -38.18
CA GLN A 411 23.87 3.79 -38.84
C GLN A 411 23.11 4.93 -39.50
N ILE A 412 23.61 6.15 -39.33
CA ILE A 412 23.11 7.33 -40.04
C ILE A 412 24.21 7.93 -40.88
N VAL A 413 23.82 8.43 -42.05
CA VAL A 413 24.68 9.12 -42.98
C VAL A 413 24.03 10.44 -43.38
N PHE A 414 24.73 11.54 -43.19
CA PHE A 414 24.24 12.86 -43.56
C PHE A 414 25.33 13.74 -44.14
N ASN A 415 24.94 14.59 -45.08
CA ASN A 415 25.87 15.50 -45.77
C ASN A 415 26.13 16.72 -44.88
N VAL A 416 27.35 17.21 -44.93
CA VAL A 416 27.77 18.44 -44.28
C VAL A 416 28.28 19.44 -45.33
N PRO A 417 27.97 20.75 -45.18
CA PRO A 417 28.22 21.75 -46.20
C PRO A 417 29.67 22.22 -46.28
N VAL A 418 30.42 22.09 -45.21
CA VAL A 418 31.78 22.64 -45.09
C VAL A 418 32.71 21.65 -44.39
N GLU A 419 34.01 21.80 -44.69
CA GLU A 419 35.09 21.15 -43.96
C GLU A 419 35.19 21.67 -42.53
N GLY A 420 35.77 20.85 -41.64
CA GLY A 420 36.04 21.29 -40.27
C GLY A 420 35.85 20.18 -39.25
N ILE A 421 35.97 20.55 -38.00
CA ILE A 421 35.70 19.66 -36.88
C ILE A 421 34.23 19.86 -36.44
N TYR A 422 33.49 18.79 -36.40
CA TYR A 422 32.09 18.77 -36.00
C TYR A 422 31.94 18.14 -34.63
N GLU A 423 31.09 18.72 -33.84
CA GLU A 423 30.59 18.13 -32.59
C GLU A 423 29.27 17.39 -32.86
N ILE A 424 29.19 16.15 -32.40
CA ILE A 424 28.02 15.28 -32.60
C ILE A 424 27.50 14.82 -31.25
N GLN A 425 26.20 14.86 -31.07
CA GLN A 425 25.51 14.36 -29.90
C GLN A 425 24.33 13.51 -30.32
N GLY A 426 24.06 12.44 -29.52
CA GLY A 426 22.92 11.55 -29.71
C GLY A 426 21.90 11.67 -28.63
N LYS A 427 20.62 11.48 -28.95
CA LYS A 427 19.49 11.41 -28.05
C LYS A 427 18.53 10.33 -28.53
N GLN A 428 17.95 9.54 -27.62
CA GLN A 428 16.88 8.63 -27.99
C GLN A 428 15.52 9.09 -27.50
N THR A 429 14.49 8.74 -28.23
CA THR A 429 13.09 8.83 -27.83
C THR A 429 12.41 7.49 -28.04
N GLY A 430 11.32 7.23 -27.32
CA GLY A 430 10.51 6.05 -27.49
C GLY A 430 9.11 6.27 -26.98
N SER A 431 8.15 5.50 -27.48
CA SER A 431 6.79 5.51 -26.96
C SER A 431 6.58 4.33 -26.04
N ILE A 432 5.91 4.58 -24.89
CA ILE A 432 5.51 3.52 -23.96
C ILE A 432 4.17 2.98 -24.47
N GLN A 433 4.14 1.69 -24.88
CA GLN A 433 2.88 1.02 -25.21
C GLN A 433 2.41 0.20 -24.04
N GLY A 434 1.12 0.30 -23.72
CA GLY A 434 0.43 -0.59 -22.78
C GLY A 434 0.02 0.00 -21.45
N LEU A 435 0.27 1.28 -21.20
CA LEU A 435 -0.32 1.97 -20.04
C LEU A 435 -1.58 2.72 -20.49
N PRO A 436 -2.78 2.34 -20.00
CA PRO A 436 -4.01 3.06 -20.32
C PRO A 436 -3.91 4.52 -19.87
N GLY A 437 -4.06 5.45 -20.81
CA GLY A 437 -4.05 6.89 -20.54
C GLY A 437 -2.71 7.60 -20.75
N TYR A 438 -1.65 6.91 -21.16
CA TYR A 438 -0.34 7.49 -21.35
C TYR A 438 0.04 7.64 -22.83
N TYR A 439 0.06 8.86 -23.34
CA TYR A 439 0.54 9.23 -24.68
C TYR A 439 1.76 10.15 -24.56
N GLY A 440 2.84 9.69 -23.88
CA GLY A 440 4.05 10.45 -23.70
C GLY A 440 5.23 9.86 -24.47
N LEU A 441 6.03 10.73 -25.11
CA LEU A 441 7.35 10.39 -25.62
C LEU A 441 8.34 10.43 -24.45
N ALA A 442 8.97 9.30 -24.17
CA ALA A 442 10.10 9.26 -23.26
C ALA A 442 11.36 9.68 -23.99
N GLU A 443 12.21 10.50 -23.36
CA GLU A 443 13.41 11.04 -23.97
C GLU A 443 14.65 10.81 -23.08
N SER A 444 15.83 10.64 -23.71
CA SER A 444 17.11 10.67 -22.99
C SER A 444 17.68 12.09 -22.94
N LEU A 445 18.67 12.31 -22.12
CA LEU A 445 19.57 13.45 -22.28
C LEU A 445 20.39 13.29 -23.56
N TRP A 446 21.00 14.39 -24.03
CA TRP A 446 22.00 14.32 -25.10
C TRP A 446 23.27 13.67 -24.54
N THR A 447 23.95 12.87 -25.40
CA THR A 447 25.28 12.32 -25.05
C THR A 447 26.31 13.42 -24.86
N SER A 448 27.45 13.11 -24.29
CA SER A 448 28.65 13.92 -24.45
C SER A 448 28.97 14.08 -25.95
N SER A 449 29.58 15.23 -26.31
CA SER A 449 29.97 15.51 -27.68
C SER A 449 31.08 14.57 -28.13
N VAL A 450 30.93 13.99 -29.36
CA VAL A 450 31.95 13.27 -30.07
C VAL A 450 32.44 14.16 -31.19
N GLU A 451 33.74 14.34 -31.30
CA GLU A 451 34.35 15.17 -32.34
C GLU A 451 34.64 14.35 -33.60
N VAL A 452 34.32 14.92 -34.74
CA VAL A 452 34.56 14.32 -36.06
C VAL A 452 35.22 15.34 -36.99
N THR A 453 36.37 14.97 -37.57
CA THR A 453 37.03 15.79 -38.54
C THR A 453 36.54 15.42 -39.94
N VAL A 454 36.09 16.43 -40.67
CA VAL A 454 35.74 16.32 -42.09
C VAL A 454 36.77 17.09 -42.91
N LEU A 455 37.48 16.37 -43.75
CA LEU A 455 38.57 16.92 -44.53
C LEU A 455 38.07 17.72 -45.72
N SER A 456 38.84 18.70 -46.11
CA SER A 456 38.64 19.45 -47.37
C SER A 456 38.90 18.60 -48.57
N VAL A 457 38.08 18.80 -49.58
CA VAL A 457 38.32 18.23 -50.90
C VAL A 457 39.64 18.79 -51.53
N ILE A 458 40.04 19.99 -51.10
CA ILE A 458 41.21 20.68 -51.65
C ILE A 458 42.50 20.20 -51.00
N ASP A 459 42.47 19.75 -49.78
CA ASP A 459 43.65 19.28 -49.02
C ASP A 459 44.12 17.88 -49.41
N ILE A 460 43.29 17.13 -50.15
CA ILE A 460 43.68 15.84 -50.68
C ILE A 460 44.15 16.06 -52.11
N GLY A 461 45.39 16.51 -52.25
CA GLY A 461 46.08 16.47 -53.53
C GLY A 461 46.34 15.00 -53.94
N LEU A 462 45.24 14.24 -54.13
CA LEU A 462 45.36 12.89 -54.61
C LEU A 462 45.90 12.92 -56.01
N PRO A 463 47.05 12.25 -56.33
CA PRO A 463 47.51 12.07 -57.69
C PRO A 463 46.41 11.37 -58.50
N ALA A 464 46.33 11.66 -59.78
CA ALA A 464 45.38 11.00 -60.67
C ALA A 464 45.52 9.48 -60.51
N PRO A 465 44.39 8.72 -60.46
CA PRO A 465 44.49 7.28 -60.33
C PRO A 465 45.34 6.67 -61.46
N SER A 466 46.32 5.89 -61.02
CA SER A 466 47.26 5.22 -61.96
C SER A 466 46.61 4.01 -62.64
N ASP A 467 45.57 3.45 -62.06
CA ASP A 467 44.79 2.35 -62.60
C ASP A 467 43.35 2.38 -62.14
N ILE A 468 42.39 2.21 -63.05
CA ILE A 468 40.98 2.11 -62.78
C ILE A 468 40.49 0.75 -63.26
N ARG A 469 40.10 -0.14 -62.32
CA ARG A 469 39.53 -1.43 -62.69
C ARG A 469 38.10 -1.55 -62.16
N GLY A 470 37.19 -1.83 -63.10
CA GLY A 470 35.81 -2.17 -62.76
C GLY A 470 35.64 -3.67 -62.53
N PHE A 471 35.02 -4.06 -61.44
CA PHE A 471 34.60 -5.44 -61.20
C PHE A 471 33.08 -5.44 -61.05
N TYR A 472 32.44 -6.45 -61.59
CA TYR A 472 31.02 -6.66 -61.39
C TYR A 472 30.80 -8.02 -60.73
N GLU A 473 29.89 -8.03 -59.76
CA GLU A 473 29.39 -9.26 -59.15
C GLU A 473 28.06 -9.62 -59.79
N MET A 474 27.94 -10.88 -60.25
CA MET A 474 26.67 -11.40 -60.80
C MET A 474 25.89 -12.12 -59.77
N ASP A 475 24.55 -12.01 -59.81
CA ASP A 475 23.65 -12.84 -59.01
C ASP A 475 23.59 -14.29 -59.57
N ALA A 476 22.90 -15.17 -58.84
CA ALA A 476 22.73 -16.59 -59.23
C ALA A 476 22.05 -16.77 -60.62
N ASN A 477 21.44 -15.73 -61.17
CA ASN A 477 20.71 -15.71 -62.41
C ASN A 477 21.56 -15.08 -63.55
N GLY A 478 22.80 -14.68 -63.29
CA GLY A 478 23.69 -14.10 -64.26
C GLY A 478 23.48 -12.61 -64.50
N ASN A 479 22.74 -11.89 -63.68
CA ASN A 479 22.58 -10.46 -63.77
C ASN A 479 23.63 -9.75 -62.91
N VAL A 480 24.07 -8.57 -63.34
CA VAL A 480 25.01 -7.76 -62.59
C VAL A 480 24.30 -7.24 -61.34
N SER A 481 24.66 -7.77 -60.15
CA SER A 481 24.10 -7.39 -58.87
C SER A 481 24.84 -6.22 -58.21
N ARG A 482 26.14 -6.07 -58.49
CA ARG A 482 26.99 -4.98 -57.99
C ARG A 482 28.11 -4.65 -58.94
N ILE A 483 28.42 -3.36 -59.09
CA ILE A 483 29.62 -2.88 -59.73
C ILE A 483 30.58 -2.36 -58.70
N LYS A 484 31.77 -2.95 -58.58
CA LYS A 484 32.84 -2.49 -57.70
C LYS A 484 33.91 -1.84 -58.54
N LEU A 485 34.31 -0.64 -58.23
CA LEU A 485 35.42 0.05 -58.78
C LEU A 485 36.61 0.00 -57.85
N ARG A 486 37.73 -0.48 -58.31
CA ARG A 486 39.00 -0.40 -57.62
C ARG A 486 39.83 0.70 -58.29
N LEU A 487 40.10 1.75 -57.49
CA LEU A 487 41.01 2.80 -57.86
C LEU A 487 42.35 2.49 -57.20
N THR A 488 43.40 2.39 -57.96
CA THR A 488 44.76 2.30 -57.43
C THR A 488 45.38 3.66 -57.58
N VAL A 489 45.72 4.29 -56.48
CA VAL A 489 46.43 5.57 -56.46
C VAL A 489 47.83 5.30 -55.92
N ASP A 490 48.85 5.75 -56.63
CA ASP A 490 50.22 5.66 -56.16
C ASP A 490 50.47 6.83 -55.17
N ILE A 491 50.53 6.52 -53.91
CA ILE A 491 50.69 7.49 -52.83
C ILE A 491 52.14 7.57 -52.33
N SER A 492 53.09 7.05 -53.07
CA SER A 492 54.46 6.89 -52.60
C SER A 492 55.24 8.18 -52.34
N GLU A 493 54.74 9.36 -52.71
CA GLU A 493 55.51 10.59 -52.52
C GLU A 493 54.90 11.78 -51.78
N THR A 494 53.67 11.73 -51.29
CA THR A 494 53.03 12.98 -50.77
C THR A 494 52.10 12.90 -49.61
N ILE A 495 52.19 11.94 -48.74
CA ILE A 495 51.42 11.99 -47.47
C ILE A 495 52.32 12.45 -46.32
N PRO A 496 52.13 13.63 -45.71
CA PRO A 496 52.78 13.96 -44.47
C PRO A 496 52.41 12.90 -43.43
N SER A 497 53.36 12.47 -42.63
CA SER A 497 53.27 11.39 -41.63
C SER A 497 52.20 11.55 -40.53
N ALA A 498 51.30 12.52 -40.67
CA ALA A 498 50.18 12.78 -39.76
C ALA A 498 48.82 12.19 -40.21
N VAL A 499 48.71 11.50 -41.35
CA VAL A 499 47.46 10.95 -41.89
C VAL A 499 47.55 9.44 -42.14
N ALA A 500 48.49 8.75 -41.53
CA ALA A 500 48.49 7.30 -41.51
C ALA A 500 47.75 6.79 -40.29
N LEU A 501 46.43 6.64 -40.42
CA LEU A 501 45.59 5.76 -39.59
C LEU A 501 44.38 5.30 -40.39
#